data_99ac55245bf2ec19cea866fa070f6a2b
#
_entry.id   99ac55245bf2ec19cea866fa070f6a2b
#
_cell.length_a   1.000
_cell.length_b   1.000
_cell.length_c   1.000
_cell.angle_alpha   90.00
_cell.angle_beta   90.00
_cell.angle_gamma   90.00
#
_symmetry.space_group_name_H-M   'P 1'
#
loop_
_entity.id
_entity.type
_entity.pdbx_description
1 polymer ?
#
loop_
_entity_poly.entity_id
_entity_poly.type
_entity_poly.pdbx_seq_one_letter_code
_entity_poly.pdbx_strand_id
1 'polypeptide(L)'
;MMNAAHLFAATNARHARTFATVAVLALAPLAALPTRPAIGWLDALCSTPLFSNAAPPSGAAAQRPMSTSHTLSCEPLANVPGKSVTTVVVDFPPRALTGAHRHPGAVTAYVISGTLRSQLNSGPAIDYRSGQTWFEPPGTLHDFVENADAAQPAKLLAVFVTDSNCGPLVLPP
;
A
#
# COMPACT_ATOMS: atom_id res chain seq x y z
N MET A 1 53.07 -12.49 -18.66
CA MET A 1 53.93 -12.15 -17.49
C MET A 1 53.29 -10.99 -16.76
N MET A 2 53.19 -11.14 -15.47
CA MET A 2 52.82 -10.20 -14.39
C MET A 2 51.36 -10.12 -13.98
N ASN A 3 51.18 -10.84 -12.88
CA ASN A 3 50.09 -10.96 -11.97
C ASN A 3 50.03 -9.74 -11.04
N ALA A 4 48.88 -9.18 -10.77
CA ALA A 4 48.70 -8.28 -9.64
C ALA A 4 47.31 -8.52 -9.02
N ALA A 5 47.30 -9.40 -8.02
CA ALA A 5 46.18 -9.57 -7.12
C ALA A 5 46.24 -8.45 -6.06
N HIS A 6 45.22 -7.61 -5.95
CA HIS A 6 45.02 -6.72 -4.79
C HIS A 6 44.01 -7.34 -3.84
N LEU A 7 44.52 -7.85 -2.73
CA LEU A 7 43.76 -8.16 -1.52
C LEU A 7 43.29 -6.84 -0.87
N PHE A 8 42.01 -6.64 -0.71
CA PHE A 8 41.48 -5.68 0.25
C PHE A 8 41.03 -6.43 1.51
N ALA A 9 41.78 -6.23 2.58
CA ALA A 9 41.42 -6.67 3.92
C ALA A 9 40.33 -5.73 4.48
N ALA A 10 39.14 -6.25 4.78
CA ALA A 10 38.09 -5.56 5.49
C ALA A 10 38.30 -5.67 6.99
N THR A 11 38.63 -4.59 7.65
CA THR A 11 38.72 -4.48 9.12
C THR A 11 37.30 -4.27 9.69
N ASN A 12 36.80 -5.30 10.37
CA ASN A 12 35.59 -5.22 11.18
C ASN A 12 35.84 -4.49 12.49
N ALA A 13 35.40 -3.24 12.61
CA ALA A 13 35.33 -2.54 13.90
C ALA A 13 33.97 -2.85 14.56
N ARG A 14 33.99 -3.71 15.59
CA ARG A 14 32.84 -3.98 16.47
C ARG A 14 32.72 -2.85 17.50
N HIS A 15 31.74 -1.98 17.37
CA HIS A 15 31.37 -1.06 18.44
C HIS A 15 30.40 -1.76 19.39
N ALA A 16 30.91 -2.15 20.56
CA ALA A 16 30.10 -2.55 21.69
C ALA A 16 29.40 -1.31 22.27
N ARG A 17 28.08 -1.26 22.23
CA ARG A 17 27.27 -0.27 22.94
C ARG A 17 26.75 -0.88 24.22
N THR A 18 27.30 -0.41 25.34
CA THR A 18 26.80 -0.67 26.70
C THR A 18 25.48 0.08 26.90
N PHE A 19 24.40 -0.68 27.14
CA PHE A 19 23.14 -0.11 27.57
C PHE A 19 23.14 0.03 29.10
N ALA A 20 23.08 1.26 29.58
CA ALA A 20 22.82 1.55 30.99
C ALA A 20 21.30 1.50 31.21
N THR A 21 20.84 0.54 32.01
CA THR A 21 19.45 0.44 32.48
C THR A 21 19.24 1.38 33.64
N VAL A 22 18.43 2.43 33.45
CA VAL A 22 17.95 3.29 34.52
C VAL A 22 16.60 2.72 34.98
N ALA A 23 16.58 2.22 36.22
CA ALA A 23 15.36 1.79 36.88
C ALA A 23 14.65 3.02 37.48
N VAL A 24 13.48 3.38 36.95
CA VAL A 24 12.62 4.41 37.51
C VAL A 24 11.56 3.73 38.40
N LEU A 25 11.68 3.93 39.71
CA LEU A 25 10.66 3.55 40.70
C LEU A 25 9.48 4.52 40.59
N ALA A 26 8.35 4.09 40.06
CA ALA A 26 7.12 4.84 40.07
C ALA A 26 6.34 4.61 41.36
N LEU A 27 6.27 5.63 42.20
CA LEU A 27 5.35 5.71 43.34
C LEU A 27 3.92 5.97 42.80
N ALA A 28 3.01 5.04 43.02
CA ALA A 28 1.60 5.18 42.70
C ALA A 28 0.88 6.04 43.78
N PRO A 29 0.10 7.05 43.40
CA PRO A 29 -0.76 7.76 44.33
C PRO A 29 -2.04 6.94 44.59
N LEU A 30 -2.40 6.81 45.90
CA LEU A 30 -3.63 6.23 46.40
C LEU A 30 -4.81 7.12 45.96
N ALA A 31 -5.58 6.71 44.97
CA ALA A 31 -6.78 7.44 44.57
C ALA A 31 -7.94 7.16 45.51
N ALA A 32 -8.40 8.24 46.18
CA ALA A 32 -9.60 8.23 46.99
C ALA A 32 -10.86 8.01 46.13
N LEU A 33 -11.71 7.07 46.51
CA LEU A 33 -13.00 6.82 45.86
C LEU A 33 -13.97 7.97 46.15
N PRO A 34 -14.63 8.56 45.16
CA PRO A 34 -15.70 9.53 45.41
C PRO A 34 -16.96 8.78 45.84
N THR A 35 -17.49 9.10 47.05
CA THR A 35 -18.81 8.72 47.53
C THR A 35 -19.88 9.43 46.67
N ARG A 36 -20.70 8.67 45.99
CA ARG A 36 -21.87 9.17 45.25
C ARG A 36 -23.00 9.52 46.25
N PRO A 37 -23.56 10.74 46.20
CA PRO A 37 -24.83 11.00 46.88
C PRO A 37 -25.97 10.38 46.03
N ALA A 38 -26.79 9.59 46.68
CA ALA A 38 -28.04 9.10 46.13
C ALA A 38 -29.10 10.22 46.27
N ILE A 39 -29.34 10.97 45.20
CA ILE A 39 -30.48 11.91 45.12
C ILE A 39 -31.07 11.85 43.69
N GLY A 40 -32.36 11.53 43.62
CA GLY A 40 -33.28 12.05 42.61
C GLY A 40 -33.67 11.13 41.47
N TRP A 41 -34.59 10.21 41.75
CA TRP A 41 -35.37 9.50 40.74
C TRP A 41 -36.54 10.32 40.14
N LEU A 42 -36.54 11.66 40.33
CA LEU A 42 -37.59 12.57 39.85
C LEU A 42 -37.24 13.42 38.64
N ASP A 43 -35.99 13.36 38.10
CA ASP A 43 -35.59 14.13 36.91
C ASP A 43 -35.77 13.40 35.56
N ALA A 44 -36.39 12.21 35.59
CA ALA A 44 -36.51 11.38 34.39
C ALA A 44 -37.73 11.70 33.48
N LEU A 45 -38.51 12.76 33.75
CA LEU A 45 -39.74 12.97 33.02
C LEU A 45 -39.80 14.19 32.10
N CYS A 46 -38.74 14.97 31.92
CA CYS A 46 -38.76 16.16 31.09
C CYS A 46 -37.60 16.30 30.08
N SER A 47 -37.12 15.22 29.50
CA SER A 47 -36.12 15.33 28.43
C SER A 47 -36.31 14.25 27.37
N THR A 48 -37.43 14.31 26.64
CA THR A 48 -37.49 13.68 25.32
C THR A 48 -36.95 14.70 24.30
N PRO A 49 -35.73 14.55 23.77
CA PRO A 49 -35.31 15.34 22.61
C PRO A 49 -36.13 14.86 21.40
N LEU A 50 -37.04 15.71 20.92
CA LEU A 50 -37.82 15.48 19.70
C LEU A 50 -37.02 15.54 18.40
N PHE A 51 -35.70 15.63 18.50
CA PHE A 51 -34.77 15.50 17.38
C PHE A 51 -33.72 14.48 17.74
N SER A 52 -34.00 13.21 17.50
CA SER A 52 -32.94 12.22 17.35
C SER A 52 -32.10 12.61 16.15
N ASN A 53 -31.01 13.31 16.37
CA ASN A 53 -29.85 13.19 15.49
C ASN A 53 -29.37 11.74 15.66
N ALA A 54 -30.01 10.82 14.96
CA ALA A 54 -29.45 9.49 14.77
C ALA A 54 -28.11 9.72 14.09
N ALA A 55 -27.04 9.50 14.83
CA ALA A 55 -25.72 9.40 14.21
C ALA A 55 -25.86 8.37 13.07
N PRO A 56 -25.33 8.65 11.87
CA PRO A 56 -25.37 7.66 10.80
C PRO A 56 -24.76 6.36 11.34
N PRO A 57 -25.28 5.18 10.94
CA PRO A 57 -24.80 3.92 11.44
C PRO A 57 -23.30 3.85 11.23
N SER A 58 -22.54 3.82 12.33
CA SER A 58 -21.12 3.61 12.35
C SER A 58 -20.85 2.18 11.86
N GLY A 59 -20.58 2.00 10.54
CA GLY A 59 -20.36 0.64 10.08
C GLY A 59 -20.21 0.41 8.58
N ALA A 60 -20.53 1.35 7.70
CA ALA A 60 -20.05 1.25 6.34
C ALA A 60 -18.60 1.74 6.32
N ALA A 61 -17.63 0.81 6.35
CA ALA A 61 -16.27 1.15 6.00
C ALA A 61 -16.32 1.88 4.66
N ALA A 62 -15.96 3.17 4.63
CA ALA A 62 -16.01 3.97 3.43
C ALA A 62 -15.24 3.22 2.35
N GLN A 63 -15.92 2.84 1.27
CA GLN A 63 -15.33 2.08 0.19
C GLN A 63 -14.15 2.90 -0.37
N ARG A 64 -12.97 2.30 -0.39
CA ARG A 64 -11.76 2.97 -0.87
C ARG A 64 -11.93 3.31 -2.35
N PRO A 65 -11.44 4.48 -2.80
CA PRO A 65 -11.43 4.81 -4.22
C PRO A 65 -10.72 3.70 -5.02
N MET A 66 -11.17 3.47 -6.23
CA MET A 66 -10.48 2.60 -7.19
C MET A 66 -9.49 3.43 -8.01
N SER A 67 -8.45 2.78 -8.49
CA SER A 67 -7.60 3.33 -9.54
C SER A 67 -8.36 3.39 -10.87
N THR A 68 -7.93 4.28 -11.76
CA THR A 68 -8.41 4.36 -13.14
C THR A 68 -7.26 4.19 -14.10
N SER A 69 -7.47 3.45 -15.19
CA SER A 69 -6.43 3.18 -16.17
C SER A 69 -6.82 3.66 -17.56
N HIS A 70 -5.81 4.12 -18.33
CA HIS A 70 -5.94 4.49 -19.70
C HIS A 70 -4.80 3.97 -20.59
N THR A 71 -5.15 3.27 -21.68
CA THR A 71 -4.14 2.78 -22.63
C THR A 71 -3.61 3.91 -23.48
N LEU A 72 -2.28 4.03 -23.53
CA LEU A 72 -1.60 5.01 -24.38
C LEU A 72 -1.31 4.43 -25.77
N SER A 73 -0.87 3.16 -25.83
CA SER A 73 -0.53 2.48 -27.07
C SER A 73 -0.64 0.98 -26.92
N CYS A 74 -0.81 0.30 -28.05
CA CYS A 74 -0.61 -1.14 -28.17
C CYS A 74 0.02 -1.41 -29.52
N GLU A 75 1.26 -1.94 -29.53
CA GLU A 75 2.06 -2.14 -30.73
C GLU A 75 2.52 -3.60 -30.82
N PRO A 76 2.44 -4.24 -32.01
CA PRO A 76 3.01 -5.54 -32.21
C PRO A 76 4.54 -5.50 -32.12
N LEU A 77 5.13 -6.53 -31.51
CA LEU A 77 6.58 -6.67 -31.43
C LEU A 77 7.11 -7.42 -32.67
N ALA A 78 7.67 -6.68 -33.64
CA ALA A 78 8.14 -7.26 -34.89
C ALA A 78 9.22 -8.34 -34.69
N ASN A 79 10.05 -8.22 -33.63
CA ASN A 79 11.10 -9.16 -33.27
C ASN A 79 10.63 -10.33 -32.37
N VAL A 80 9.37 -10.30 -31.92
CA VAL A 80 8.75 -11.39 -31.14
C VAL A 80 7.37 -11.68 -31.71
N PRO A 81 7.28 -12.45 -32.80
CA PRO A 81 6.00 -12.77 -33.46
C PRO A 81 4.95 -13.30 -32.48
N GLY A 82 3.72 -12.83 -32.61
CA GLY A 82 2.61 -13.21 -31.72
C GLY A 82 2.58 -12.48 -30.40
N LYS A 83 3.41 -11.46 -30.18
CA LYS A 83 3.38 -10.61 -29.01
C LYS A 83 3.17 -9.14 -29.35
N SER A 84 2.59 -8.41 -28.41
CA SER A 84 2.46 -6.95 -28.44
C SER A 84 2.94 -6.34 -27.12
N VAL A 85 3.36 -5.09 -27.20
CA VAL A 85 3.63 -4.23 -26.05
C VAL A 85 2.46 -3.26 -25.89
N THR A 86 1.85 -3.24 -24.72
CA THR A 86 0.79 -2.28 -24.38
C THR A 86 1.26 -1.38 -23.26
N THR A 87 1.15 -0.08 -23.47
CA THR A 87 1.53 0.93 -22.46
C THR A 87 0.27 1.57 -21.88
N VAL A 88 0.17 1.56 -20.56
CA VAL A 88 -1.00 2.02 -19.80
C VAL A 88 -0.56 2.98 -18.71
N VAL A 89 -1.26 4.10 -18.56
CA VAL A 89 -1.16 4.95 -17.37
C VAL A 89 -2.28 4.57 -16.41
N VAL A 90 -1.94 4.47 -15.12
CA VAL A 90 -2.89 4.22 -14.04
C VAL A 90 -2.81 5.34 -13.03
N ASP A 91 -3.95 5.98 -12.78
CA ASP A 91 -4.11 7.04 -11.81
C ASP A 91 -4.68 6.47 -10.50
N PHE A 92 -4.02 6.78 -9.40
CA PHE A 92 -4.40 6.38 -8.05
C PHE A 92 -4.75 7.63 -7.23
N PRO A 93 -6.04 7.98 -7.09
CA PRO A 93 -6.45 8.99 -6.12
C PRO A 93 -5.92 8.68 -4.70
N PRO A 94 -5.95 9.66 -3.78
CA PRO A 94 -5.63 9.39 -2.38
C PRO A 94 -6.41 8.19 -1.85
N ARG A 95 -5.74 7.27 -1.14
CA ARG A 95 -6.29 6.02 -0.59
C ARG A 95 -6.82 5.02 -1.62
N ALA A 96 -6.54 5.18 -2.91
CA ALA A 96 -6.99 4.24 -3.92
C ALA A 96 -6.41 2.85 -3.70
N LEU A 97 -7.21 1.82 -4.03
CA LEU A 97 -6.84 0.41 -3.94
C LEU A 97 -7.31 -0.32 -5.20
N THR A 98 -6.41 -1.03 -5.83
CA THR A 98 -6.72 -2.08 -6.79
C THR A 98 -6.53 -3.43 -6.09
N GLY A 99 -7.59 -4.22 -6.01
CA GLY A 99 -7.59 -5.53 -5.33
C GLY A 99 -6.89 -6.62 -6.14
N ALA A 100 -6.98 -7.84 -5.63
CA ALA A 100 -6.31 -9.01 -6.20
C ALA A 100 -6.69 -9.25 -7.67
N HIS A 101 -5.69 -9.50 -8.51
CA HIS A 101 -5.85 -9.80 -9.93
C HIS A 101 -4.59 -10.47 -10.49
N ARG A 102 -4.63 -10.85 -11.78
CA ARG A 102 -3.47 -11.37 -12.53
C ARG A 102 -3.35 -10.65 -13.86
N HIS A 103 -2.16 -10.77 -14.46
CA HIS A 103 -1.92 -10.32 -15.82
C HIS A 103 -1.58 -11.51 -16.73
N PRO A 104 -2.12 -11.59 -17.96
CA PRO A 104 -1.86 -12.71 -18.87
C PRO A 104 -0.42 -12.73 -19.39
N GLY A 105 0.25 -11.58 -19.36
CA GLY A 105 1.63 -11.40 -19.81
C GLY A 105 2.53 -10.80 -18.73
N ALA A 106 3.78 -10.54 -19.10
CA ALA A 106 4.72 -9.85 -18.22
C ALA A 106 4.37 -8.36 -18.11
N VAL A 107 4.56 -7.80 -16.91
CA VAL A 107 4.36 -6.37 -16.64
C VAL A 107 5.62 -5.76 -16.04
N THR A 108 6.01 -4.61 -16.56
CA THR A 108 6.94 -3.71 -15.88
C THR A 108 6.15 -2.49 -15.43
N ALA A 109 6.12 -2.26 -14.14
CA ALA A 109 5.48 -1.11 -13.52
C ALA A 109 6.55 -0.07 -13.16
N TYR A 110 6.30 1.21 -13.48
CA TYR A 110 7.17 2.35 -13.16
C TYR A 110 6.36 3.44 -12.48
N VAL A 111 6.75 3.84 -11.29
CA VAL A 111 6.05 4.91 -10.54
C VAL A 111 6.45 6.27 -11.11
N ILE A 112 5.50 6.94 -11.77
CA ILE A 112 5.70 8.29 -12.34
C ILE A 112 5.72 9.32 -11.22
N SER A 113 4.77 9.23 -10.27
CA SER A 113 4.66 10.18 -9.15
C SER A 113 4.02 9.54 -7.93
N GLY A 114 4.30 10.09 -6.74
CA GLY A 114 3.79 9.59 -5.47
C GLY A 114 4.52 8.35 -4.97
N THR A 115 3.84 7.57 -4.14
CA THR A 115 4.30 6.29 -3.60
C THR A 115 3.18 5.27 -3.73
N LEU A 116 3.48 4.12 -4.30
CA LEU A 116 2.56 2.99 -4.41
C LEU A 116 3.09 1.82 -3.59
N ARG A 117 2.21 1.17 -2.84
CA ARG A 117 2.50 -0.08 -2.14
C ARG A 117 1.94 -1.23 -2.96
N SER A 118 2.77 -2.22 -3.28
CA SER A 118 2.40 -3.40 -4.06
C SER A 118 2.77 -4.68 -3.32
N GLN A 119 1.95 -5.72 -3.48
CA GLN A 119 2.19 -7.06 -2.94
C GLN A 119 1.95 -8.10 -4.02
N LEU A 120 2.91 -9.00 -4.20
CA LEU A 120 2.86 -10.09 -5.19
C LEU A 120 2.97 -11.45 -4.50
N ASN A 121 2.15 -12.43 -4.92
CA ASN A 121 2.19 -13.83 -4.48
C ASN A 121 2.27 -14.01 -2.96
N SER A 122 1.49 -13.22 -2.22
CA SER A 122 1.46 -13.22 -0.75
C SER A 122 2.85 -12.98 -0.10
N GLY A 123 3.77 -12.42 -0.86
CA GLY A 123 5.08 -11.97 -0.38
C GLY A 123 4.97 -10.68 0.45
N PRO A 124 6.08 -10.05 0.81
CA PRO A 124 6.06 -8.78 1.53
C PRO A 124 5.45 -7.67 0.66
N ALA A 125 4.63 -6.82 1.28
CA ALA A 125 4.19 -5.58 0.65
C ALA A 125 5.36 -4.59 0.63
N ILE A 126 5.64 -3.99 -0.54
CA ILE A 126 6.79 -3.11 -0.77
C ILE A 126 6.29 -1.76 -1.24
N ASP A 127 6.86 -0.68 -0.68
CA ASP A 127 6.61 0.69 -1.11
C ASP A 127 7.57 1.08 -2.25
N TYR A 128 6.99 1.48 -3.38
CA TYR A 128 7.71 1.98 -4.54
C TYR A 128 7.42 3.48 -4.71
N ARG A 129 8.49 4.27 -4.76
CA ARG A 129 8.43 5.73 -4.91
C ARG A 129 8.64 6.13 -6.38
N SER A 130 8.34 7.38 -6.70
CA SER A 130 8.63 7.96 -8.02
C SER A 130 10.04 7.59 -8.48
N GLY A 131 10.17 7.11 -9.72
CA GLY A 131 11.40 6.63 -10.32
C GLY A 131 11.73 5.15 -10.08
N GLN A 132 10.97 4.45 -9.23
CA GLN A 132 11.18 3.02 -8.95
C GLN A 132 10.28 2.13 -9.80
N THR A 133 10.69 0.88 -9.95
CA THR A 133 10.01 -0.13 -10.76
C THR A 133 9.84 -1.43 -9.99
N TRP A 134 8.83 -2.22 -10.41
CA TRP A 134 8.77 -3.65 -10.12
C TRP A 134 8.40 -4.44 -11.37
N PHE A 135 8.59 -5.74 -11.32
CA PHE A 135 8.30 -6.65 -12.42
C PHE A 135 7.33 -7.74 -11.95
N GLU A 136 6.37 -8.05 -12.81
CA GLU A 136 5.38 -9.11 -12.62
C GLU A 136 5.53 -10.13 -13.73
N PRO A 137 6.00 -11.36 -13.45
CA PRO A 137 5.97 -12.46 -14.39
C PRO A 137 4.53 -12.78 -14.84
N PRO A 138 4.33 -13.35 -16.04
CA PRO A 138 3.01 -13.75 -16.51
C PRO A 138 2.27 -14.62 -15.48
N GLY A 139 0.99 -14.32 -15.24
CA GLY A 139 0.14 -15.07 -14.30
C GLY A 139 0.44 -14.88 -12.81
N THR A 140 1.38 -14.01 -12.45
CA THR A 140 1.64 -13.66 -11.04
C THR A 140 0.37 -13.13 -10.38
N LEU A 141 0.06 -13.60 -9.17
CA LEU A 141 -1.00 -12.99 -8.37
C LEU A 141 -0.51 -11.65 -7.85
N HIS A 142 -1.14 -10.58 -8.31
CA HIS A 142 -0.98 -9.26 -7.73
C HIS A 142 -2.04 -9.12 -6.64
N ASP A 143 -1.65 -9.33 -5.37
CA ASP A 143 -2.58 -9.33 -4.25
C ASP A 143 -3.27 -7.97 -4.10
N PHE A 144 -2.51 -6.91 -4.24
CA PHE A 144 -3.02 -5.53 -4.33
C PHE A 144 -1.93 -4.55 -4.79
N VAL A 145 -2.39 -3.40 -5.28
CA VAL A 145 -1.60 -2.16 -5.37
C VAL A 145 -2.43 -1.01 -4.82
N GLU A 146 -1.81 -0.17 -3.99
CA GLU A 146 -2.51 0.92 -3.33
C GLU A 146 -1.69 2.21 -3.27
N ASN A 147 -2.41 3.32 -3.28
CA ASN A 147 -1.92 4.60 -2.80
C ASN A 147 -2.32 4.75 -1.32
N ALA A 148 -1.36 4.56 -0.41
CA ALA A 148 -1.61 4.67 1.03
C ALA A 148 -1.71 6.13 1.52
N ASP A 149 -1.28 7.11 0.71
CA ASP A 149 -1.37 8.53 1.04
C ASP A 149 -2.83 8.99 1.11
N ALA A 150 -3.18 9.75 2.14
CA ALA A 150 -4.54 10.23 2.36
C ALA A 150 -4.86 11.54 1.59
N ALA A 151 -3.85 12.24 1.07
CA ALA A 151 -3.98 13.57 0.51
C ALA A 151 -3.42 13.70 -0.91
N GLN A 152 -2.33 12.98 -1.23
CA GLN A 152 -1.63 13.11 -2.50
C GLN A 152 -1.97 11.95 -3.44
N PRO A 153 -2.24 12.22 -4.73
CA PRO A 153 -2.42 11.18 -5.73
C PRO A 153 -1.07 10.54 -6.10
N ALA A 154 -1.13 9.34 -6.65
CA ALA A 154 0.01 8.66 -7.26
C ALA A 154 -0.32 8.26 -8.69
N LYS A 155 0.72 8.04 -9.52
CA LYS A 155 0.58 7.68 -10.91
C LYS A 155 1.60 6.62 -11.31
N LEU A 156 1.14 5.64 -12.05
CA LEU A 156 1.91 4.49 -12.53
C LEU A 156 1.91 4.45 -14.06
N LEU A 157 3.05 4.09 -14.65
CA LEU A 157 3.14 3.58 -16.00
C LEU A 157 3.29 2.06 -15.93
N ALA A 158 2.38 1.33 -16.54
CA ALA A 158 2.45 -0.11 -16.67
C ALA A 158 2.69 -0.49 -18.12
N VAL A 159 3.74 -1.28 -18.37
CA VAL A 159 4.11 -1.76 -19.70
C VAL A 159 3.92 -3.27 -19.72
N PHE A 160 3.00 -3.72 -20.55
CA PHE A 160 2.62 -5.12 -20.68
C PHE A 160 3.23 -5.73 -21.95
N VAL A 161 3.73 -6.95 -21.84
CA VAL A 161 4.04 -7.78 -22.99
C VAL A 161 3.09 -8.98 -22.97
N THR A 162 2.12 -8.97 -23.90
CA THR A 162 1.03 -9.97 -23.96
C THR A 162 0.93 -10.56 -25.38
N ASP A 163 -0.06 -11.41 -25.59
CA ASP A 163 -0.40 -11.88 -26.94
C ASP A 163 -0.90 -10.73 -27.81
N SER A 164 -0.81 -10.88 -29.15
CA SER A 164 -0.97 -9.81 -30.16
C SER A 164 -2.39 -9.27 -30.33
N ASN A 165 -3.24 -9.34 -29.31
CA ASN A 165 -4.63 -8.86 -29.37
C ASN A 165 -4.91 -7.62 -28.48
N CYS A 166 -3.87 -7.05 -27.85
CA CYS A 166 -3.96 -5.88 -26.99
C CYS A 166 -4.88 -6.00 -25.74
N GLY A 167 -5.25 -7.18 -25.36
CA GLY A 167 -6.08 -7.39 -24.17
C GLY A 167 -6.78 -8.76 -24.14
N PRO A 168 -7.46 -9.09 -23.02
CA PRO A 168 -7.54 -8.35 -21.77
C PRO A 168 -6.20 -8.26 -21.04
N LEU A 169 -5.95 -7.14 -20.33
CA LEU A 169 -4.71 -6.93 -19.58
C LEU A 169 -4.84 -7.36 -18.11
N VAL A 170 -6.06 -7.55 -17.63
CA VAL A 170 -6.39 -7.94 -16.25
C VAL A 170 -7.30 -9.16 -16.27
N LEU A 171 -6.95 -10.15 -15.46
CA LEU A 171 -7.68 -11.39 -15.24
C LEU A 171 -8.10 -11.50 -13.78
N PRO A 172 -9.14 -12.29 -13.46
CA PRO A 172 -9.48 -12.63 -12.07
C PRO A 172 -8.28 -13.22 -11.32
N PRO A 173 -8.25 -13.11 -9.97
CA PRO A 173 -7.18 -13.65 -9.12
C PRO A 173 -7.07 -15.16 -9.13
#